data_7fcc56870c3f257ff7ac5189ef9b9a85
#
_entry.id   7fcc56870c3f257ff7ac5189ef9b9a85
#
_cell.length_a   1.000
_cell.length_b   1.000
_cell.length_c   1.000
_cell.angle_alpha   90.00
_cell.angle_beta   90.00
_cell.angle_gamma   90.00
#
_symmetry.space_group_name_H-M   'P 1'
#
loop_
_entity.id
_entity.type
_entity.pdbx_description
1 polymer ?
#
loop_
_entity_poly.entity_id
_entity_poly.type
_entity_poly.pdbx_seq_one_letter_code
_entity_poly.pdbx_strand_id
1 'polypeptide(L)'
;MNLRTVKALHRWLAFILGAFVVFQITSGSIAAESRLLMQWFYPEKYRVEVGSSPATPTQIQQAMRKIAPDFNIAHVMVPPPDRANTAYMLMGGRNPENLHDAKTMVDYDQYQQRLIAEYPLVESGWIGTMTVLHRWIVFGKA
;
A
#
# COMPACT_ATOMS: atom_id res chain seq x y z
N MET A 1 38.95 -29.98 9.21
CA MET A 1 38.66 -28.55 9.18
C MET A 1 39.20 -27.89 10.44
N ASN A 2 40.01 -26.82 10.34
CA ASN A 2 40.66 -26.18 11.50
C ASN A 2 39.57 -25.43 12.32
N LEU A 3 39.70 -25.44 13.66
CA LEU A 3 38.77 -24.76 14.58
C LEU A 3 38.68 -23.24 14.29
N ARG A 4 39.76 -22.61 13.84
CA ARG A 4 39.75 -21.20 13.43
C ARG A 4 38.87 -20.93 12.24
N THR A 5 38.89 -21.83 11.25
CA THR A 5 38.02 -21.77 10.06
C THR A 5 36.53 -21.93 10.43
N VAL A 6 36.23 -22.86 11.34
CA VAL A 6 34.84 -23.04 11.83
C VAL A 6 34.34 -21.79 12.53
N LYS A 7 35.14 -21.20 13.43
CA LYS A 7 34.76 -19.97 14.14
C LYS A 7 34.60 -18.77 13.17
N ALA A 8 35.46 -18.67 12.16
CA ALA A 8 35.33 -17.62 11.15
C ALA A 8 34.06 -17.80 10.33
N LEU A 9 33.79 -19.01 9.85
CA LEU A 9 32.57 -19.33 9.09
C LEU A 9 31.31 -19.03 9.91
N HIS A 10 31.29 -19.47 11.18
CA HIS A 10 30.15 -19.20 12.07
C HIS A 10 29.90 -17.69 12.24
N ARG A 11 30.96 -16.88 12.46
CA ARG A 11 30.81 -15.41 12.58
C ARG A 11 30.28 -14.79 11.31
N TRP A 12 30.77 -15.18 10.13
CA TRP A 12 30.29 -14.64 8.86
C TRP A 12 28.85 -15.05 8.58
N LEU A 13 28.49 -16.29 8.85
CA LEU A 13 27.09 -16.76 8.72
C LEU A 13 26.15 -16.00 9.68
N ALA A 14 26.56 -15.84 10.93
CA ALA A 14 25.77 -15.08 11.90
C ALA A 14 25.59 -13.61 11.49
N PHE A 15 26.65 -12.98 10.94
CA PHE A 15 26.57 -11.61 10.43
C PHE A 15 25.62 -11.50 9.24
N ILE A 16 25.74 -12.39 8.25
CA ILE A 16 24.89 -12.39 7.04
C ILE A 16 23.43 -12.64 7.43
N LEU A 17 23.17 -13.65 8.26
CA LEU A 17 21.82 -13.96 8.73
C LEU A 17 21.24 -12.84 9.58
N GLY A 18 22.06 -12.23 10.46
CA GLY A 18 21.64 -11.07 11.25
C GLY A 18 21.27 -9.88 10.39
N ALA A 19 22.09 -9.53 9.40
CA ALA A 19 21.81 -8.47 8.45
C ALA A 19 20.54 -8.74 7.65
N PHE A 20 20.33 -9.99 7.22
CA PHE A 20 19.11 -10.40 6.54
C PHE A 20 17.87 -10.25 7.42
N VAL A 21 17.92 -10.68 8.68
CA VAL A 21 16.81 -10.53 9.64
C VAL A 21 16.49 -9.07 9.89
N VAL A 22 17.50 -8.21 10.10
CA VAL A 22 17.30 -6.77 10.27
C VAL A 22 16.64 -6.16 9.03
N PHE A 23 17.12 -6.52 7.85
CA PHE A 23 16.51 -6.07 6.59
C PHE A 23 15.04 -6.50 6.49
N GLN A 24 14.72 -7.76 6.81
CA GLN A 24 13.34 -8.29 6.77
C GLN A 24 12.42 -7.58 7.76
N ILE A 25 12.87 -7.35 8.98
CA ILE A 25 12.08 -6.61 9.98
C ILE A 25 11.83 -5.18 9.50
N THR A 26 12.87 -4.48 9.03
CA THR A 26 12.76 -3.09 8.59
C THR A 26 11.85 -2.96 7.36
N SER A 27 12.07 -3.77 6.33
CA SER A 27 11.25 -3.73 5.12
C SER A 27 9.80 -4.16 5.38
N GLY A 28 9.58 -5.12 6.29
CA GLY A 28 8.25 -5.53 6.72
C GLY A 28 7.51 -4.43 7.49
N SER A 29 8.20 -3.72 8.37
CA SER A 29 7.63 -2.56 9.07
C SER A 29 7.25 -1.44 8.11
N ILE A 30 8.11 -1.14 7.11
CA ILE A 30 7.80 -0.18 6.05
C ILE A 30 6.58 -0.63 5.25
N ALA A 31 6.50 -1.91 4.88
CA ALA A 31 5.38 -2.45 4.14
C ALA A 31 4.07 -2.40 4.93
N ALA A 32 4.11 -2.74 6.22
CA ALA A 32 2.94 -2.72 7.11
C ALA A 32 2.40 -1.29 7.31
N GLU A 33 3.31 -0.31 7.48
CA GLU A 33 2.95 1.08 7.74
C GLU A 33 3.04 1.97 6.50
N SER A 34 3.11 1.39 5.31
CA SER A 34 3.29 2.12 4.05
C SER A 34 2.28 3.26 3.89
N ARG A 35 1.01 3.03 4.23
CA ARG A 35 -0.05 4.03 4.14
C ARG A 35 0.19 5.23 5.08
N LEU A 36 0.64 4.98 6.31
CA LEU A 36 0.98 6.02 7.27
C LEU A 36 2.20 6.84 6.80
N LEU A 37 3.22 6.15 6.30
CA LEU A 37 4.40 6.77 5.73
C LEU A 37 4.05 7.63 4.52
N MET A 38 3.18 7.13 3.63
CA MET A 38 2.72 7.90 2.47
C MET A 38 1.95 9.16 2.88
N GLN A 39 1.12 9.12 3.93
CA GLN A 39 0.47 10.31 4.48
C GLN A 39 1.45 11.34 5.05
N TRP A 40 2.58 10.88 5.55
CA TRP A 40 3.62 11.76 6.08
C TRP A 40 4.41 12.43 4.97
N PHE A 41 4.78 11.67 3.93
CA PHE A 41 5.62 12.16 2.83
C PHE A 41 4.82 12.90 1.74
N TYR A 42 3.54 12.54 1.58
CA TYR A 42 2.66 13.07 0.53
C TYR A 42 1.28 13.43 1.10
N PRO A 43 1.21 14.35 2.09
CA PRO A 43 -0.04 14.66 2.78
C PRO A 43 -1.13 15.14 1.82
N GLU A 44 -0.78 15.83 0.75
CA GLU A 44 -1.71 16.35 -0.26
C GLU A 44 -2.50 15.25 -1.01
N LYS A 45 -1.94 14.01 -1.04
CA LYS A 45 -2.59 12.87 -1.71
C LYS A 45 -3.42 12.01 -0.79
N TYR A 46 -3.06 11.97 0.49
CA TYR A 46 -3.62 10.98 1.41
C TYR A 46 -4.45 11.58 2.54
N ARG A 47 -4.35 12.90 2.79
CA ARG A 47 -5.13 13.58 3.82
C ARG A 47 -6.33 14.27 3.20
N VAL A 48 -7.44 14.19 3.93
CA VAL A 48 -8.69 14.89 3.61
C VAL A 48 -9.14 15.72 4.79
N GLU A 49 -9.89 16.78 4.51
CA GLU A 49 -10.57 17.54 5.56
C GLU A 49 -11.77 16.75 6.05
N VAL A 50 -11.85 16.56 7.36
CA VAL A 50 -12.94 15.81 7.97
C VAL A 50 -14.22 16.62 7.89
N GLY A 51 -15.18 16.14 7.11
CA GLY A 51 -16.53 16.72 7.02
C GLY A 51 -17.50 16.09 8.02
N SER A 52 -18.76 16.47 7.91
CA SER A 52 -19.82 16.04 8.83
C SER A 52 -20.15 14.53 8.70
N SER A 53 -20.05 13.97 7.53
CA SER A 53 -20.34 12.55 7.27
C SER A 53 -19.56 12.05 6.05
N PRO A 54 -18.88 10.91 6.15
CA PRO A 54 -18.22 10.31 5.00
C PRO A 54 -19.25 9.70 4.04
N ALA A 55 -18.90 9.68 2.76
CA ALA A 55 -19.72 9.06 1.73
C ALA A 55 -19.92 7.56 1.98
N THR A 56 -21.16 7.11 1.81
CA THR A 56 -21.50 5.69 1.85
C THR A 56 -20.99 4.97 0.60
N PRO A 57 -20.83 3.62 0.61
CA PRO A 57 -20.40 2.86 -0.56
C PRO A 57 -21.26 3.13 -1.81
N THR A 58 -22.57 3.30 -1.64
CA THR A 58 -23.48 3.63 -2.74
C THR A 58 -23.19 5.01 -3.33
N GLN A 59 -22.93 6.01 -2.48
CA GLN A 59 -22.58 7.35 -2.91
C GLN A 59 -21.23 7.37 -3.62
N ILE A 60 -20.25 6.64 -3.12
CA ILE A 60 -18.94 6.48 -3.76
C ILE A 60 -19.11 5.89 -5.16
N GLN A 61 -19.90 4.81 -5.30
CA GLN A 61 -20.14 4.17 -6.59
C GLN A 61 -20.83 5.11 -7.57
N GLN A 62 -21.82 5.88 -7.11
CA GLN A 62 -22.53 6.87 -7.95
C GLN A 62 -21.61 8.02 -8.38
N ALA A 63 -20.78 8.53 -7.47
CA ALA A 63 -19.80 9.58 -7.77
C ALA A 63 -18.76 9.06 -8.76
N MET A 64 -18.20 7.88 -8.54
CA MET A 64 -17.18 7.30 -9.43
C MET A 64 -17.73 7.02 -10.83
N ARG A 65 -18.97 6.60 -10.97
CA ARG A 65 -19.62 6.45 -12.31
C ARG A 65 -19.70 7.76 -13.10
N LYS A 66 -19.74 8.91 -12.42
CA LYS A 66 -19.73 10.23 -13.06
C LYS A 66 -18.31 10.73 -13.37
N ILE A 67 -17.37 10.45 -12.47
CA ILE A 67 -15.97 10.96 -12.55
C ILE A 67 -15.13 10.06 -13.48
N ALA A 68 -15.27 8.76 -13.34
CA ALA A 68 -14.53 7.73 -14.07
C ALA A 68 -15.48 6.58 -14.43
N PRO A 69 -16.33 6.73 -15.46
CA PRO A 69 -17.39 5.78 -15.80
C PRO A 69 -16.88 4.39 -16.22
N ASP A 70 -15.64 4.32 -16.67
CA ASP A 70 -14.95 3.10 -17.08
C ASP A 70 -14.22 2.41 -15.90
N PHE A 71 -14.16 3.03 -14.71
CA PHE A 71 -13.52 2.45 -13.54
C PHE A 71 -14.48 1.60 -12.72
N ASN A 72 -14.16 0.31 -12.62
CA ASN A 72 -14.94 -0.66 -11.84
C ASN A 72 -14.28 -0.85 -10.47
N ILE A 73 -15.01 -0.53 -9.40
CA ILE A 73 -14.55 -0.68 -8.02
C ILE A 73 -14.67 -2.14 -7.61
N ALA A 74 -13.56 -2.78 -7.27
CA ALA A 74 -13.51 -4.12 -6.70
C ALA A 74 -13.53 -4.09 -5.17
N HIS A 75 -12.75 -3.17 -4.56
CA HIS A 75 -12.64 -3.04 -3.11
C HIS A 75 -12.63 -1.57 -2.69
N VAL A 76 -13.21 -1.30 -1.52
CA VAL A 76 -13.12 -0.01 -0.84
C VAL A 76 -12.43 -0.24 0.51
N MET A 77 -11.27 0.35 0.70
CA MET A 77 -10.56 0.32 1.97
C MET A 77 -10.88 1.59 2.75
N VAL A 78 -11.56 1.40 3.86
CA VAL A 78 -11.96 2.46 4.78
C VAL A 78 -10.92 2.54 5.89
N PRO A 79 -10.34 3.72 6.15
CA PRO A 79 -9.43 3.87 7.28
C PRO A 79 -10.17 3.68 8.61
N PRO A 80 -9.46 3.25 9.66
CA PRO A 80 -10.07 3.13 10.98
C PRO A 80 -10.52 4.50 11.52
N PRO A 81 -11.48 4.56 12.46
CA PRO A 81 -12.09 5.80 12.93
C PRO A 81 -11.11 6.84 13.49
N ASP A 82 -10.02 6.40 14.09
CA ASP A 82 -8.94 7.26 14.61
C ASP A 82 -8.13 7.94 13.48
N ARG A 83 -8.34 7.52 12.23
CA ARG A 83 -7.70 8.07 11.03
C ARG A 83 -8.74 8.61 10.04
N ALA A 84 -9.79 9.24 10.52
CA ALA A 84 -10.88 9.79 9.69
C ALA A 84 -10.41 10.84 8.67
N ASN A 85 -9.26 11.49 8.91
CA ASN A 85 -8.62 12.43 7.98
C ASN A 85 -7.82 11.76 6.86
N THR A 86 -7.93 10.44 6.70
CA THR A 86 -7.30 9.68 5.62
C THR A 86 -8.30 9.48 4.48
N ALA A 87 -7.87 9.69 3.25
CA ALA A 87 -8.66 9.39 2.05
C ALA A 87 -9.04 7.90 2.00
N TYR A 88 -10.23 7.58 1.49
CA TYR A 88 -10.59 6.21 1.15
C TYR A 88 -9.74 5.74 -0.01
N MET A 89 -9.32 4.47 0.02
CA MET A 89 -8.62 3.86 -1.08
C MET A 89 -9.55 2.90 -1.81
N LEU A 90 -9.79 3.19 -3.08
CA LEU A 90 -10.56 2.34 -3.97
C LEU A 90 -9.58 1.51 -4.80
N MET A 91 -9.80 0.21 -4.85
CA MET A 91 -9.06 -0.68 -5.72
C MET A 91 -9.97 -1.18 -6.82
N GLY A 92 -9.49 -1.16 -8.04
CA GLY A 92 -10.29 -1.55 -9.18
C GLY A 92 -9.52 -1.57 -10.49
N GLY A 93 -10.25 -1.53 -11.59
CA GLY A 93 -9.67 -1.50 -12.91
C GLY A 93 -10.67 -1.04 -13.97
N ARG A 94 -10.14 -0.77 -15.16
CA ARG A 94 -10.95 -0.32 -16.29
C ARG A 94 -11.47 -1.49 -17.15
N ASN A 95 -11.08 -2.72 -16.82
CA ASN A 95 -11.57 -3.92 -17.49
C ASN A 95 -12.65 -4.62 -16.64
N PRO A 96 -13.93 -4.59 -17.03
CA PRO A 96 -15.01 -5.21 -16.25
C PRO A 96 -14.95 -6.74 -16.22
N GLU A 97 -14.24 -7.37 -17.17
CA GLU A 97 -14.15 -8.83 -17.25
C GLU A 97 -13.18 -9.43 -16.23
N ASN A 98 -12.35 -8.60 -15.58
CA ASN A 98 -11.27 -9.06 -14.72
C ASN A 98 -11.16 -8.22 -13.44
N LEU A 99 -12.25 -8.12 -12.66
CA LEU A 99 -12.26 -7.42 -11.37
C LEU A 99 -11.27 -7.99 -10.35
N HIS A 100 -10.87 -9.26 -10.51
CA HIS A 100 -9.82 -9.87 -9.69
C HIS A 100 -8.41 -9.36 -10.02
N ASP A 101 -8.23 -8.73 -11.18
CA ASP A 101 -6.97 -8.12 -11.61
C ASP A 101 -7.01 -6.60 -11.39
N ALA A 102 -7.46 -6.20 -10.20
CA ALA A 102 -7.49 -4.81 -9.77
C ALA A 102 -6.06 -4.25 -9.72
N LYS A 103 -5.65 -3.59 -10.81
CA LYS A 103 -4.28 -3.05 -10.99
C LYS A 103 -4.17 -1.57 -10.70
N THR A 104 -5.28 -0.93 -10.38
CA THR A 104 -5.34 0.52 -10.18
C THR A 104 -5.87 0.83 -8.80
N MET A 105 -5.22 1.77 -8.14
CA MET A 105 -5.65 2.35 -6.88
C MET A 105 -6.07 3.79 -7.10
N VAL A 106 -7.12 4.20 -6.40
CA VAL A 106 -7.65 5.55 -6.42
C VAL A 106 -7.77 6.04 -4.99
N ASP A 107 -7.15 7.17 -4.67
CA ASP A 107 -7.42 7.89 -3.44
C ASP A 107 -8.63 8.80 -3.66
N TYR A 108 -9.62 8.65 -2.79
CA TYR A 108 -10.93 9.28 -2.90
C TYR A 108 -11.27 10.05 -1.63
N ASP A 109 -11.57 11.33 -1.79
CA ASP A 109 -12.05 12.17 -0.69
C ASP A 109 -13.52 11.83 -0.40
N GLN A 110 -13.75 11.13 0.70
CA GLN A 110 -15.06 10.66 1.11
C GLN A 110 -16.00 11.77 1.60
N TYR A 111 -15.47 12.95 1.93
CA TYR A 111 -16.27 14.09 2.39
C TYR A 111 -16.64 15.03 1.25
N GLN A 112 -15.70 15.31 0.36
CA GLN A 112 -15.92 16.18 -0.81
C GLN A 112 -16.36 15.38 -2.06
N GLN A 113 -16.39 14.06 -1.98
CA GLN A 113 -16.79 13.14 -3.05
C GLN A 113 -16.02 13.38 -4.36
N ARG A 114 -14.71 13.51 -4.24
CA ARG A 114 -13.81 13.77 -5.38
C ARG A 114 -12.66 12.78 -5.44
N LEU A 115 -12.20 12.50 -6.65
CA LEU A 115 -10.97 11.77 -6.89
C LEU A 115 -9.77 12.68 -6.57
N ILE A 116 -8.83 12.18 -5.75
CA ILE A 116 -7.60 12.89 -5.40
C ILE A 116 -6.48 12.45 -6.33
N ALA A 117 -6.27 11.13 -6.44
CA ALA A 117 -5.18 10.57 -7.25
C ALA A 117 -5.56 9.18 -7.77
N GLU A 118 -5.02 8.83 -8.93
CA GLU A 118 -5.09 7.48 -9.51
C GLU A 118 -3.67 7.01 -9.79
N TYR A 119 -3.36 5.77 -9.41
CA TYR A 119 -2.03 5.19 -9.58
C TYR A 119 -2.08 3.66 -9.66
N PRO A 120 -1.06 2.99 -10.24
CA PRO A 120 -1.02 1.54 -10.28
C PRO A 120 -0.92 0.93 -8.88
N LEU A 121 -1.46 -0.28 -8.71
CA LEU A 121 -1.48 -1.03 -7.43
C LEU A 121 -0.09 -1.20 -6.81
N VAL A 122 0.94 -1.29 -7.64
CA VAL A 122 2.34 -1.25 -7.19
C VAL A 122 2.76 0.20 -7.12
N GLU A 123 2.81 0.75 -5.92
CA GLU A 123 3.27 2.12 -5.70
C GLU A 123 4.67 2.32 -6.27
N SER A 124 4.83 3.38 -7.06
CA SER A 124 6.14 3.84 -7.49
C SER A 124 6.85 4.56 -6.35
N GLY A 125 8.17 4.46 -6.30
CA GLY A 125 8.99 5.11 -5.28
C GLY A 125 9.61 4.14 -4.28
N TRP A 126 10.37 4.68 -3.34
CA TRP A 126 11.16 3.86 -2.42
C TRP A 126 10.30 3.00 -1.47
N ILE A 127 9.14 3.49 -1.04
CA ILE A 127 8.21 2.74 -0.18
C ILE A 127 7.63 1.54 -0.94
N GLY A 128 7.16 1.76 -2.16
CA GLY A 128 6.65 0.69 -3.02
C GLY A 128 7.75 -0.33 -3.34
N THR A 129 8.96 0.14 -3.65
CA THR A 129 10.12 -0.75 -3.87
C THR A 129 10.41 -1.62 -2.66
N MET A 130 10.42 -1.05 -1.44
CA MET A 130 10.64 -1.81 -0.20
C MET A 130 9.52 -2.83 0.05
N THR A 131 8.27 -2.47 -0.21
CA THR A 131 7.12 -3.37 -0.09
C THR A 131 7.22 -4.55 -1.05
N VAL A 132 7.53 -4.28 -2.32
CA VAL A 132 7.71 -5.33 -3.34
C VAL A 132 8.88 -6.25 -3.00
N LEU A 133 10.02 -5.68 -2.61
CA LEU A 133 11.22 -6.43 -2.25
C LEU A 133 10.99 -7.31 -1.02
N HIS A 134 10.30 -6.80 0.00
CA HIS A 134 9.92 -7.59 1.18
C HIS A 134 9.05 -8.79 0.78
N ARG A 135 8.00 -8.55 0.00
CA ARG A 135 7.09 -9.61 -0.47
C ARG A 135 7.80 -10.64 -1.33
N TRP A 136 8.67 -10.20 -2.23
CA TRP A 136 9.42 -11.09 -3.12
C TRP A 136 10.36 -12.03 -2.35
N ILE A 137 11.03 -11.51 -1.30
CA ILE A 137 11.94 -12.30 -0.47
C ILE A 137 11.17 -13.31 0.41
N VAL A 138 9.99 -12.93 0.94
CA VAL A 138 9.21 -13.78 1.86
C VAL A 138 8.38 -14.83 1.11
N PHE A 139 7.75 -14.44 0.02
CA PHE A 139 6.75 -15.28 -0.67
C PHE A 139 7.19 -15.79 -2.04
N GLY A 140 8.38 -15.42 -2.51
CA GLY A 140 8.81 -15.70 -3.87
C GLY A 140 8.08 -14.82 -4.90
N LYS A 141 7.91 -15.32 -6.13
CA LYS A 141 7.20 -14.56 -7.17
C LYS A 141 5.76 -14.28 -6.71
N ALA A 142 5.42 -13.00 -6.66
CA ALA A 142 4.04 -12.55 -6.55
C ALA A 142 3.32 -12.72 -7.88
#